data_c9296d0fd321f8cb6aa680ea67a30171
#
_entry.id   c9296d0fd321f8cb6aa680ea67a30171
#
_cell.length_a   1.000
_cell.length_b   1.000
_cell.length_c   1.000
_cell.angle_alpha   90.00
_cell.angle_beta   90.00
_cell.angle_gamma   90.00
#
_symmetry.space_group_name_H-M   'P 1'
#
loop_
_entity.id
_entity.type
_entity.pdbx_description
1 polymer ?
#
loop_
_entity_poly.entity_id
_entity_poly.type
_entity_poly.pdbx_seq_one_letter_code
_entity_poly.pdbx_strand_id
1 'polypeptide(L)'
;MHFSHTSDRPYRKHPLVRTSDGVRLAACDTGPRTAAHTVVFLHGLCLNHTSWERQITYLLRRYGRSVRVISYDHRGHGRSAAAPMNTYRIDQLADDLAQVLTALDVTGPLTLVGHSMGAMTALSYLGRPAAERPIEPEGLVLVATAAGKLAERGLARLLATPAPAALVGLIEHTPARALRALVEPVCATLSRWHGHGHSATLAATVVGALTTTPMATAVGFLPSLRAYNQYATLASIHARTFVISGGADLLTPPSHASDLTAGIFGAEHVRVPYAGHLLPQEAPHVINDAIRRTIAIRADAHGMSSGRIGIRGGTG
;
A
#
# COMPACT_ATOMS: atom_id res chain seq x y z
N MET A 1 -46.79 10.05 -1.83
CA MET A 1 -45.74 9.02 -1.89
C MET A 1 -44.43 9.68 -1.48
N HIS A 2 -44.00 9.43 -0.22
CA HIS A 2 -42.72 9.95 0.29
C HIS A 2 -41.63 8.98 -0.12
N PHE A 3 -40.76 9.40 -1.04
CA PHE A 3 -39.53 8.69 -1.32
C PHE A 3 -38.52 9.01 -0.20
N SER A 4 -38.38 8.10 0.75
CA SER A 4 -37.32 8.13 1.73
C SER A 4 -35.97 7.92 1.00
N HIS A 5 -35.24 8.99 0.75
CA HIS A 5 -33.81 8.90 0.42
C HIS A 5 -33.07 8.39 1.66
N THR A 6 -32.98 7.08 1.82
CA THR A 6 -31.98 6.48 2.70
C THR A 6 -30.60 6.85 2.13
N SER A 7 -29.83 7.61 2.87
CA SER A 7 -28.47 8.00 2.51
C SER A 7 -27.61 6.73 2.37
N ASP A 8 -27.37 6.32 1.14
CA ASP A 8 -26.59 5.14 0.77
C ASP A 8 -25.08 5.42 0.89
N ARG A 9 -24.66 6.02 2.03
CA ARG A 9 -23.24 6.14 2.36
C ARG A 9 -22.74 4.77 2.74
N PRO A 10 -21.68 4.26 2.08
CA PRO A 10 -21.12 2.97 2.43
C PRO A 10 -20.74 2.98 3.92
N TYR A 11 -21.17 1.95 4.64
CA TYR A 11 -20.91 1.79 6.06
C TYR A 11 -19.40 1.75 6.31
N ARG A 12 -18.86 2.79 6.94
CA ARG A 12 -17.42 2.95 7.21
C ARG A 12 -17.17 2.73 8.70
N LYS A 13 -16.32 1.74 9.03
CA LYS A 13 -15.84 1.47 10.37
C LYS A 13 -14.41 1.94 10.53
N HIS A 14 -14.01 2.28 11.74
CA HIS A 14 -12.64 2.63 12.11
C HIS A 14 -12.15 1.70 13.24
N PRO A 15 -11.93 0.41 12.95
CA PRO A 15 -11.46 -0.53 13.95
C PRO A 15 -10.01 -0.23 14.35
N LEU A 16 -9.69 -0.56 15.61
CA LEU A 16 -8.33 -0.67 16.09
C LEU A 16 -7.98 -2.16 16.20
N VAL A 17 -7.00 -2.58 15.40
CA VAL A 17 -6.47 -3.95 15.46
C VAL A 17 -5.30 -3.96 16.42
N ARG A 18 -5.35 -4.83 17.43
CA ARG A 18 -4.22 -5.03 18.35
C ARG A 18 -3.38 -6.20 17.86
N THR A 19 -2.12 -5.94 17.61
CA THR A 19 -1.15 -6.96 17.19
C THR A 19 -0.69 -7.81 18.38
N SER A 20 -0.10 -8.97 18.12
CA SER A 20 0.41 -9.90 19.13
C SER A 20 1.48 -9.29 20.04
N ASP A 21 2.26 -8.32 19.53
CA ASP A 21 3.24 -7.54 20.30
C ASP A 21 2.61 -6.27 20.96
N GLY A 22 1.28 -6.15 20.92
CA GLY A 22 0.52 -5.13 21.65
C GLY A 22 0.34 -3.79 20.94
N VAL A 23 0.89 -3.60 19.74
CA VAL A 23 0.74 -2.36 18.97
C VAL A 23 -0.70 -2.25 18.44
N ARG A 24 -1.27 -1.05 18.51
CA ARG A 24 -2.62 -0.77 18.00
C ARG A 24 -2.53 -0.15 16.61
N LEU A 25 -3.10 -0.83 15.63
CA LEU A 25 -3.16 -0.39 14.24
C LEU A 25 -4.54 0.20 13.94
N ALA A 26 -4.56 1.44 13.46
CA ALA A 26 -5.78 2.11 13.06
C ALA A 26 -6.15 1.71 11.64
N ALA A 27 -7.29 1.05 11.48
CA ALA A 27 -7.80 0.65 10.18
C ALA A 27 -9.07 1.43 9.81
N CYS A 28 -9.37 1.40 8.52
CA CYS A 28 -10.59 1.88 7.93
C CYS A 28 -11.16 0.75 7.09
N ASP A 29 -12.35 0.29 7.44
CA ASP A 29 -13.03 -0.84 6.81
C ASP A 29 -14.37 -0.35 6.25
N THR A 30 -14.53 -0.37 4.93
CA THR A 30 -15.67 0.19 4.23
C THR A 30 -16.27 -0.87 3.31
N GLY A 31 -17.57 -1.03 3.38
CA GLY A 31 -18.34 -2.03 2.64
C GLY A 31 -18.73 -3.25 3.50
N PRO A 32 -19.58 -4.13 2.97
CA PRO A 32 -20.05 -5.30 3.70
C PRO A 32 -18.98 -6.40 3.75
N ARG A 33 -18.95 -7.19 4.83
CA ARG A 33 -18.07 -8.37 4.91
C ARG A 33 -18.40 -9.44 3.87
N THR A 34 -19.64 -9.44 3.39
CA THR A 34 -20.14 -10.35 2.34
C THR A 34 -19.90 -9.82 0.93
N ALA A 35 -19.08 -8.77 0.75
CA ALA A 35 -18.73 -8.26 -0.56
C ALA A 35 -18.06 -9.35 -1.42
N ALA A 36 -18.33 -9.32 -2.72
CA ALA A 36 -17.78 -10.30 -3.66
C ALA A 36 -16.26 -10.23 -3.77
N HIS A 37 -15.64 -9.09 -3.43
CA HIS A 37 -14.20 -8.89 -3.49
C HIS A 37 -13.72 -7.93 -2.40
N THR A 38 -12.59 -8.22 -1.80
CA THR A 38 -11.93 -7.33 -0.83
C THR A 38 -10.66 -6.73 -1.44
N VAL A 39 -10.46 -5.42 -1.27
CA VAL A 39 -9.24 -4.71 -1.65
C VAL A 39 -8.59 -4.14 -0.40
N VAL A 40 -7.32 -4.47 -0.16
CA VAL A 40 -6.55 -3.97 0.97
C VAL A 40 -5.44 -3.05 0.48
N PHE A 41 -5.38 -1.84 1.03
CA PHE A 41 -4.42 -0.81 0.67
C PHE A 41 -3.32 -0.66 1.72
N LEU A 42 -2.06 -0.65 1.26
CA LEU A 42 -0.84 -0.58 2.05
C LEU A 42 -0.05 0.66 1.61
N HIS A 43 0.10 1.64 2.50
CA HIS A 43 0.77 2.90 2.19
C HIS A 43 2.30 2.80 2.27
N GLY A 44 3.00 3.77 1.69
CA GLY A 44 4.47 3.89 1.74
C GLY A 44 4.98 4.47 3.06
N LEU A 45 6.30 4.43 3.26
CA LEU A 45 6.97 5.06 4.39
C LEU A 45 6.60 6.54 4.48
N CYS A 46 6.38 7.03 5.68
CA CYS A 46 5.99 8.41 5.99
C CYS A 46 4.64 8.86 5.39
N LEU A 47 3.85 7.94 4.88
CA LEU A 47 2.47 8.19 4.46
C LEU A 47 1.48 7.62 5.49
N ASN A 48 0.22 7.61 5.14
CA ASN A 48 -0.87 7.00 5.92
C ASN A 48 -1.99 6.53 4.98
N HIS A 49 -3.04 5.92 5.54
CA HIS A 49 -4.17 5.37 4.79
C HIS A 49 -4.87 6.38 3.87
N THR A 50 -4.81 7.69 4.15
CA THR A 50 -5.46 8.70 3.30
C THR A 50 -4.77 8.89 1.96
N SER A 51 -3.53 8.41 1.81
CA SER A 51 -2.82 8.43 0.53
C SER A 51 -3.56 7.68 -0.59
N TRP A 52 -4.50 6.81 -0.23
CA TRP A 52 -5.32 6.00 -1.13
C TRP A 52 -6.73 6.53 -1.36
N GLU A 53 -7.07 7.72 -0.88
CA GLU A 53 -8.44 8.23 -0.89
C GLU A 53 -9.05 8.30 -2.29
N ARG A 54 -8.26 8.63 -3.31
CA ARG A 54 -8.69 8.68 -4.72
C ARG A 54 -9.08 7.30 -5.24
N GLN A 55 -8.29 6.27 -4.93
CA GLN A 55 -8.53 4.89 -5.33
C GLN A 55 -9.74 4.31 -4.58
N ILE A 56 -9.80 4.55 -3.28
CA ILE A 56 -10.92 4.11 -2.42
C ILE A 56 -12.25 4.72 -2.92
N THR A 57 -12.26 6.03 -3.17
CA THR A 57 -13.45 6.73 -3.69
C THR A 57 -13.88 6.17 -5.04
N TYR A 58 -12.93 5.91 -5.95
CA TYR A 58 -13.21 5.30 -7.24
C TYR A 58 -13.86 3.92 -7.09
N LEU A 59 -13.28 3.04 -6.27
CA LEU A 59 -13.80 1.69 -6.07
C LEU A 59 -15.21 1.68 -5.49
N LEU A 60 -15.45 2.48 -4.44
CA LEU A 60 -16.74 2.58 -3.80
C LEU A 60 -17.81 3.13 -4.75
N ARG A 61 -17.48 4.11 -5.59
CA ARG A 61 -18.39 4.63 -6.61
C ARG A 61 -18.67 3.61 -7.72
N ARG A 62 -17.67 2.83 -8.13
CA ARG A 62 -17.74 1.90 -9.26
C ARG A 62 -18.44 0.59 -8.91
N TYR A 63 -18.22 0.07 -7.71
CA TYR A 63 -18.65 -1.26 -7.29
C TYR A 63 -19.64 -1.27 -6.12
N GLY A 64 -19.82 -0.13 -5.44
CA GLY A 64 -20.77 -0.01 -4.33
C GLY A 64 -20.58 -1.08 -3.26
N ARG A 65 -21.62 -1.84 -2.99
CA ARG A 65 -21.65 -2.91 -1.99
C ARG A 65 -20.98 -4.22 -2.45
N SER A 66 -20.58 -4.33 -3.71
CA SER A 66 -19.90 -5.52 -4.24
C SER A 66 -18.42 -5.55 -3.89
N VAL A 67 -17.86 -4.44 -3.38
CA VAL A 67 -16.47 -4.36 -2.93
C VAL A 67 -16.41 -3.98 -1.46
N ARG A 68 -15.51 -4.65 -0.72
CA ARG A 68 -15.05 -4.23 0.61
C ARG A 68 -13.66 -3.62 0.47
N VAL A 69 -13.45 -2.45 1.04
CA VAL A 69 -12.18 -1.73 0.98
C VAL A 69 -11.64 -1.58 2.38
N ILE A 70 -10.44 -2.07 2.59
CA ILE A 70 -9.69 -1.94 3.85
C ILE A 70 -8.43 -1.14 3.57
N SER A 71 -8.15 -0.17 4.42
CA SER A 71 -6.87 0.52 4.50
C SER A 71 -6.50 0.69 5.95
N TYR A 72 -5.22 0.66 6.29
CA TYR A 72 -4.78 0.87 7.65
C TYR A 72 -3.45 1.63 7.69
N ASP A 73 -3.17 2.26 8.81
CA ASP A 73 -1.90 2.91 9.05
C ASP A 73 -0.91 1.87 9.59
N HIS A 74 0.25 1.74 8.96
CA HIS A 74 1.34 0.91 9.48
C HIS A 74 1.76 1.38 10.88
N ARG A 75 2.36 0.48 11.68
CA ARG A 75 2.90 0.85 13.00
C ARG A 75 3.74 2.12 12.94
N GLY A 76 3.57 3.02 13.89
CA GLY A 76 4.25 4.30 13.96
C GLY A 76 3.77 5.36 12.97
N HIS A 77 2.80 5.06 12.09
CA HIS A 77 2.28 6.00 11.09
C HIS A 77 0.84 6.43 11.41
N GLY A 78 0.47 7.60 10.93
CA GLY A 78 -0.90 8.09 10.96
C GLY A 78 -1.52 8.04 12.35
N ARG A 79 -2.60 7.25 12.50
CA ARG A 79 -3.35 7.05 13.75
C ARG A 79 -2.97 5.78 14.49
N SER A 80 -2.08 4.97 13.93
CA SER A 80 -1.53 3.78 14.57
C SER A 80 -0.55 4.15 15.68
N ALA A 81 -0.45 3.29 16.69
CA ALA A 81 0.45 3.51 17.81
C ALA A 81 1.92 3.47 17.35
N ALA A 82 2.75 4.27 18.02
CA ALA A 82 4.20 4.11 17.96
C ALA A 82 4.59 2.73 18.51
N ALA A 83 5.73 2.22 18.04
CA ALA A 83 6.25 0.90 18.40
C ALA A 83 7.73 1.01 18.79
N PRO A 84 8.31 0.02 19.47
CA PRO A 84 9.74 -0.01 19.76
C PRO A 84 10.57 0.02 18.45
N MET A 85 11.71 0.74 18.46
CA MET A 85 12.58 0.97 17.30
C MET A 85 12.96 -0.32 16.56
N ASN A 86 13.29 -1.37 17.31
CA ASN A 86 13.68 -2.68 16.77
C ASN A 86 12.55 -3.43 16.05
N THR A 87 11.30 -2.93 16.13
CA THR A 87 10.14 -3.51 15.45
C THR A 87 9.77 -2.79 14.15
N TYR A 88 10.47 -1.70 13.81
CA TYR A 88 10.28 -1.02 12.52
C TYR A 88 11.00 -1.78 11.40
N ARG A 89 10.41 -2.91 10.99
CA ARG A 89 10.96 -3.83 9.98
C ARG A 89 9.88 -4.25 9.00
N ILE A 90 10.27 -4.53 7.75
CA ILE A 90 9.32 -4.89 6.68
C ILE A 90 8.66 -6.25 6.95
N ASP A 91 9.40 -7.23 7.48
CA ASP A 91 8.84 -8.52 7.90
C ASP A 91 7.82 -8.37 9.03
N GLN A 92 8.05 -7.46 9.99
CA GLN A 92 7.08 -7.14 11.02
C GLN A 92 5.80 -6.49 10.45
N LEU A 93 5.92 -5.68 9.39
CA LEU A 93 4.73 -5.17 8.69
C LEU A 93 3.96 -6.29 7.98
N ALA A 94 4.63 -7.33 7.51
CA ALA A 94 3.98 -8.51 6.94
C ALA A 94 3.23 -9.31 8.01
N ASP A 95 3.77 -9.42 9.23
CA ASP A 95 3.07 -9.98 10.40
C ASP A 95 1.85 -9.15 10.77
N ASP A 96 1.99 -7.82 10.79
CA ASP A 96 0.88 -6.89 11.03
C ASP A 96 -0.23 -7.07 10.00
N LEU A 97 0.12 -7.20 8.72
CA LEU A 97 -0.85 -7.44 7.65
C LEU A 97 -1.63 -8.74 7.88
N ALA A 98 -0.94 -9.84 8.21
CA ALA A 98 -1.59 -11.11 8.52
C ALA A 98 -2.59 -10.96 9.68
N GLN A 99 -2.21 -10.26 10.73
CA GLN A 99 -3.06 -10.01 11.89
C GLN A 99 -4.23 -9.08 11.57
N VAL A 100 -4.05 -8.07 10.73
CA VAL A 100 -5.14 -7.20 10.24
C VAL A 100 -6.15 -8.01 9.42
N LEU A 101 -5.68 -8.86 8.51
CA LEU A 101 -6.55 -9.71 7.68
C LEU A 101 -7.37 -10.66 8.56
N THR A 102 -6.75 -11.30 9.57
CA THR A 102 -7.42 -12.18 10.52
C THR A 102 -8.42 -11.43 11.40
N ALA A 103 -8.00 -10.31 12.01
CA ALA A 103 -8.84 -9.55 12.94
C ALA A 103 -10.06 -8.91 12.26
N LEU A 104 -9.95 -8.58 10.98
CA LEU A 104 -11.05 -8.03 10.19
C LEU A 104 -11.86 -9.11 9.47
N ASP A 105 -11.55 -10.39 9.72
CA ASP A 105 -12.25 -11.53 9.13
C ASP A 105 -12.34 -11.40 7.60
N VAL A 106 -11.15 -11.25 6.98
CA VAL A 106 -11.04 -11.16 5.51
C VAL A 106 -11.07 -12.56 4.93
N THR A 107 -12.09 -12.81 4.13
CA THR A 107 -12.33 -14.09 3.45
C THR A 107 -12.65 -13.86 1.98
N GLY A 108 -12.55 -14.90 1.16
CA GLY A 108 -12.85 -14.83 -0.28
C GLY A 108 -11.81 -14.08 -1.09
N PRO A 109 -12.19 -13.56 -2.26
CA PRO A 109 -11.28 -12.92 -3.18
C PRO A 109 -10.63 -11.68 -2.61
N LEU A 110 -9.29 -11.62 -2.65
CA LEU A 110 -8.47 -10.54 -2.11
C LEU A 110 -7.55 -9.95 -3.17
N THR A 111 -7.51 -8.63 -3.27
CA THR A 111 -6.44 -7.89 -3.95
C THR A 111 -5.66 -7.08 -2.93
N LEU A 112 -4.33 -7.25 -2.92
CA LEU A 112 -3.41 -6.38 -2.19
C LEU A 112 -2.91 -5.27 -3.11
N VAL A 113 -2.99 -4.03 -2.64
CA VAL A 113 -2.51 -2.85 -3.36
C VAL A 113 -1.50 -2.14 -2.48
N GLY A 114 -0.23 -2.17 -2.87
CA GLY A 114 0.84 -1.58 -2.09
C GLY A 114 1.59 -0.48 -2.82
N HIS A 115 1.94 0.59 -2.11
CA HIS A 115 2.82 1.64 -2.59
C HIS A 115 4.14 1.60 -1.85
N SER A 116 5.28 1.55 -2.58
CA SER A 116 6.63 1.62 -2.00
C SER A 116 6.80 0.59 -0.87
N MET A 117 7.06 1.01 0.36
CA MET A 117 7.15 0.16 1.55
C MET A 117 5.92 -0.73 1.74
N GLY A 118 4.70 -0.25 1.44
CA GLY A 118 3.49 -1.06 1.52
C GLY A 118 3.45 -2.20 0.50
N ALA A 119 4.02 -2.01 -0.69
CA ALA A 119 4.19 -3.09 -1.66
C ALA A 119 5.28 -4.10 -1.21
N MET A 120 6.35 -3.61 -0.57
CA MET A 120 7.35 -4.48 0.06
C MET A 120 6.72 -5.31 1.19
N THR A 121 5.80 -4.74 1.96
CA THR A 121 5.00 -5.46 2.96
C THR A 121 4.19 -6.59 2.31
N ALA A 122 3.52 -6.32 1.19
CA ALA A 122 2.76 -7.36 0.47
C ALA A 122 3.68 -8.48 -0.06
N LEU A 123 4.85 -8.15 -0.60
CA LEU A 123 5.84 -9.15 -1.04
C LEU A 123 6.38 -9.96 0.14
N SER A 124 6.70 -9.33 1.28
CA SER A 124 7.13 -10.04 2.48
C SER A 124 6.02 -10.92 3.07
N TYR A 125 4.76 -10.49 2.99
CA TYR A 125 3.62 -11.32 3.36
C TYR A 125 3.55 -12.59 2.50
N LEU A 126 3.72 -12.47 1.19
CA LEU A 126 3.74 -13.59 0.26
C LEU A 126 4.97 -14.51 0.44
N GLY A 127 6.08 -13.99 0.96
CA GLY A 127 7.27 -14.75 1.33
C GLY A 127 7.14 -15.56 2.63
N ARG A 128 6.08 -15.38 3.40
CA ARG A 128 5.81 -16.17 4.62
C ARG A 128 5.41 -17.61 4.26
N PRO A 129 5.64 -18.58 5.15
CA PRO A 129 5.06 -19.91 5.02
C PRO A 129 3.55 -19.85 4.79
N ALA A 130 3.01 -20.70 3.91
CA ALA A 130 1.58 -20.69 3.59
C ALA A 130 0.68 -20.84 4.82
N ALA A 131 1.10 -21.63 5.81
CA ALA A 131 0.37 -21.81 7.07
C ALA A 131 0.28 -20.54 7.94
N GLU A 132 1.12 -19.54 7.68
CA GLU A 132 1.15 -18.26 8.38
C GLU A 132 0.43 -17.13 7.62
N ARG A 133 -0.12 -17.45 6.45
CA ARG A 133 -0.92 -16.53 5.64
C ARG A 133 -2.40 -16.87 5.79
N PRO A 134 -3.21 -16.05 6.48
CA PRO A 134 -4.62 -16.33 6.68
C PRO A 134 -5.42 -16.41 5.37
N ILE A 135 -4.93 -15.75 4.30
CA ILE A 135 -5.58 -15.76 2.99
C ILE A 135 -4.55 -15.48 1.87
N GLU A 136 -4.68 -16.22 0.77
CA GLU A 136 -3.90 -15.96 -0.45
C GLU A 136 -4.56 -14.87 -1.29
N PRO A 137 -3.85 -13.81 -1.70
CA PRO A 137 -4.39 -12.82 -2.60
C PRO A 137 -4.49 -13.40 -4.02
N GLU A 138 -5.58 -13.07 -4.70
CA GLU A 138 -5.78 -13.39 -6.13
C GLU A 138 -5.28 -12.25 -7.04
N GLY A 139 -5.23 -11.03 -6.50
CA GLY A 139 -4.72 -9.85 -7.17
C GLY A 139 -3.61 -9.17 -6.39
N LEU A 140 -2.63 -8.64 -7.11
CA LEU A 140 -1.51 -7.89 -6.55
C LEU A 140 -1.20 -6.67 -7.41
N VAL A 141 -1.21 -5.50 -6.80
CA VAL A 141 -0.84 -4.24 -7.47
C VAL A 141 0.32 -3.60 -6.73
N LEU A 142 1.49 -3.64 -7.36
CA LEU A 142 2.76 -3.16 -6.83
C LEU A 142 3.10 -1.80 -7.44
N VAL A 143 3.08 -0.74 -6.64
CA VAL A 143 3.22 0.64 -7.11
C VAL A 143 4.52 1.24 -6.59
N ALA A 144 5.40 1.72 -7.47
CA ALA A 144 6.65 2.42 -7.15
C ALA A 144 7.47 1.69 -6.07
N THR A 145 7.88 0.45 -6.33
CA THR A 145 8.50 -0.44 -5.34
C THR A 145 9.64 -1.29 -5.92
N ALA A 146 10.21 -2.14 -5.09
CA ALA A 146 11.32 -3.04 -5.43
C ALA A 146 11.18 -4.39 -4.72
N ALA A 147 11.78 -5.43 -5.28
CA ALA A 147 11.95 -6.71 -4.59
C ALA A 147 13.20 -6.74 -3.68
N GLY A 148 14.09 -5.76 -3.80
CA GLY A 148 15.35 -5.65 -3.09
C GLY A 148 16.31 -4.71 -3.80
N LYS A 149 17.60 -4.76 -3.46
CA LYS A 149 18.66 -3.95 -4.07
C LYS A 149 18.42 -2.43 -3.97
N LEU A 150 17.70 -1.98 -2.94
CA LEU A 150 17.41 -0.56 -2.74
C LEU A 150 18.69 0.27 -2.59
N ALA A 151 19.68 -0.25 -1.85
CA ALA A 151 20.95 0.42 -1.64
C ALA A 151 21.87 0.46 -2.90
N GLU A 152 21.44 -0.14 -4.01
CA GLU A 152 22.23 -0.21 -5.24
C GLU A 152 21.74 0.78 -6.31
N ARG A 153 20.48 1.27 -6.24
CA ARG A 153 19.84 2.02 -7.32
C ARG A 153 19.16 3.30 -6.84
N GLY A 154 19.14 4.33 -7.67
CA GLY A 154 18.48 5.61 -7.42
C GLY A 154 18.99 6.35 -6.18
N LEU A 155 18.20 7.24 -5.64
CA LEU A 155 18.50 7.97 -4.39
C LEU A 155 18.52 7.05 -3.17
N ALA A 156 17.87 5.88 -3.22
CA ALA A 156 17.91 4.88 -2.17
C ALA A 156 19.35 4.32 -1.93
N ARG A 157 20.30 4.56 -2.84
CA ARG A 157 21.74 4.30 -2.64
C ARG A 157 22.30 4.99 -1.39
N LEU A 158 21.66 6.07 -0.94
CA LEU A 158 22.04 6.71 0.33
C LEU A 158 21.89 5.78 1.53
N LEU A 159 21.05 4.73 1.44
CA LEU A 159 20.96 3.68 2.46
C LEU A 159 22.26 2.88 2.61
N ALA A 160 23.12 2.84 1.59
CA ALA A 160 24.41 2.17 1.65
C ALA A 160 25.47 2.96 2.45
N THR A 161 25.25 4.26 2.67
CA THR A 161 26.16 5.13 3.40
C THR A 161 26.07 4.90 4.92
N PRO A 162 27.05 5.36 5.73
CA PRO A 162 26.96 5.30 7.19
C PRO A 162 25.92 6.28 7.78
N ALA A 163 25.43 7.26 7.01
CA ALA A 163 24.50 8.29 7.49
C ALA A 163 23.20 7.72 8.11
N PRO A 164 22.51 6.72 7.53
CA PRO A 164 21.35 6.10 8.18
C PRO A 164 21.65 5.50 9.56
N ALA A 165 22.76 4.80 9.72
CA ALA A 165 23.15 4.21 11.00
C ALA A 165 23.48 5.28 12.05
N ALA A 166 24.21 6.33 11.65
CA ALA A 166 24.49 7.48 12.52
C ALA A 166 23.20 8.20 12.94
N LEU A 167 22.22 8.32 12.03
CA LEU A 167 20.94 8.94 12.31
C LEU A 167 20.10 8.08 13.29
N VAL A 168 20.09 6.77 13.14
CA VAL A 168 19.47 5.84 14.11
C VAL A 168 20.06 6.06 15.49
N GLY A 169 21.40 5.99 15.62
CA GLY A 169 22.10 6.21 16.89
C GLY A 169 21.80 7.58 17.52
N LEU A 170 21.73 8.65 16.71
CA LEU A 170 21.36 9.97 17.18
C LEU A 170 19.94 10.00 17.75
N ILE A 171 19.00 9.39 17.07
CA ILE A 171 17.57 9.40 17.47
C ILE A 171 17.38 8.56 18.74
N GLU A 172 18.04 7.42 18.87
CA GLU A 172 17.96 6.57 20.08
C GLU A 172 18.44 7.30 21.36
N HIS A 173 19.38 8.23 21.20
CA HIS A 173 19.99 8.95 22.33
C HIS A 173 19.47 10.39 22.48
N THR A 174 18.57 10.86 21.61
CA THR A 174 18.08 12.25 21.62
C THR A 174 16.60 12.31 22.00
N PRO A 175 16.22 13.11 23.00
CA PRO A 175 14.81 13.29 23.36
C PRO A 175 13.98 13.80 22.18
N ALA A 176 12.76 13.25 22.01
CA ALA A 176 11.87 13.57 20.89
C ALA A 176 11.58 15.09 20.73
N ARG A 177 11.60 15.85 21.83
CA ARG A 177 11.43 17.32 21.82
C ARG A 177 12.59 18.02 21.12
N ALA A 178 13.83 17.57 21.36
CA ALA A 178 15.02 18.14 20.72
C ALA A 178 15.06 17.82 19.23
N LEU A 179 14.67 16.60 18.83
CA LEU A 179 14.56 16.22 17.42
C LEU A 179 13.53 17.07 16.67
N ARG A 180 12.36 17.32 17.27
CA ARG A 180 11.35 18.21 16.68
C ARG A 180 11.89 19.64 16.46
N ALA A 181 12.56 20.20 17.47
CA ALA A 181 13.14 21.53 17.37
C ALA A 181 14.19 21.67 16.23
N LEU A 182 14.90 20.60 15.89
CA LEU A 182 15.85 20.56 14.77
C LEU A 182 15.14 20.46 13.40
N VAL A 183 14.01 19.77 13.33
CA VAL A 183 13.31 19.48 12.06
C VAL A 183 12.31 20.58 11.69
N GLU A 184 11.66 21.21 12.67
CA GLU A 184 10.66 22.26 12.45
C GLU A 184 11.16 23.42 11.55
N PRO A 185 12.37 23.99 11.73
CA PRO A 185 12.87 25.06 10.87
C PRO A 185 13.08 24.58 9.42
N VAL A 186 13.55 23.33 9.25
CA VAL A 186 13.77 22.74 7.90
C VAL A 186 12.43 22.53 7.20
N CYS A 187 11.44 21.99 7.89
CA CYS A 187 10.08 21.82 7.36
C CYS A 187 9.43 23.17 7.04
N ALA A 188 9.59 24.19 7.89
CA ALA A 188 9.08 25.54 7.65
C ALA A 188 9.74 26.22 6.44
N THR A 189 11.03 25.97 6.20
CA THR A 189 11.75 26.48 5.04
C THR A 189 11.32 25.77 3.77
N LEU A 190 11.22 24.45 3.78
CA LEU A 190 10.76 23.65 2.64
C LEU A 190 9.30 23.93 2.28
N SER A 191 8.42 24.14 3.26
CA SER A 191 7.00 24.48 3.00
C SER A 191 6.81 25.86 2.40
N ARG A 192 7.76 26.79 2.60
CA ARG A 192 7.76 28.12 1.95
C ARG A 192 8.33 28.10 0.54
N TRP A 193 9.00 27.04 0.15
CA TRP A 193 9.60 26.93 -1.18
C TRP A 193 8.53 26.53 -2.20
N HIS A 194 7.94 27.54 -2.82
CA HIS A 194 6.95 27.39 -3.88
C HIS A 194 7.66 27.09 -5.22
N GLY A 195 8.30 25.93 -5.32
CA GLY A 195 8.83 25.44 -6.59
C GLY A 195 7.68 24.99 -7.50
N HIS A 196 7.79 25.22 -8.80
CA HIS A 196 6.86 24.71 -9.81
C HIS A 196 7.35 23.34 -10.32
N GLY A 197 6.46 22.35 -10.44
CA GLY A 197 6.77 21.05 -11.03
C GLY A 197 7.07 19.93 -10.02
N HIS A 198 7.76 18.88 -10.48
CA HIS A 198 8.04 17.65 -9.71
C HIS A 198 8.80 17.87 -8.39
N SER A 199 9.66 18.91 -8.34
CA SER A 199 10.40 19.28 -7.12
C SER A 199 9.48 19.81 -6.01
N ALA A 200 8.39 20.49 -6.34
CA ALA A 200 7.42 21.00 -5.38
C ALA A 200 6.62 19.83 -4.75
N THR A 201 6.27 18.84 -5.53
CA THR A 201 5.56 17.65 -5.06
C THR A 201 6.43 16.81 -4.12
N LEU A 202 7.72 16.64 -4.45
CA LEU A 202 8.69 15.97 -3.57
C LEU A 202 8.88 16.75 -2.25
N ALA A 203 9.08 18.07 -2.31
CA ALA A 203 9.23 18.90 -1.13
C ALA A 203 7.97 18.85 -0.23
N ALA A 204 6.77 19.00 -0.81
CA ALA A 204 5.51 18.91 -0.07
C ALA A 204 5.32 17.52 0.58
N THR A 205 5.77 16.46 -0.09
CA THR A 205 5.70 15.10 0.46
C THR A 205 6.67 14.90 1.61
N VAL A 206 7.90 15.35 1.46
CA VAL A 206 8.92 15.29 2.53
C VAL A 206 8.44 16.08 3.75
N VAL A 207 7.91 17.29 3.54
CA VAL A 207 7.35 18.11 4.62
C VAL A 207 6.15 17.42 5.26
N GLY A 208 5.20 16.93 4.48
CA GLY A 208 4.05 16.17 4.96
C GLY A 208 4.47 14.93 5.75
N ALA A 209 5.46 14.21 5.25
CA ALA A 209 6.03 13.04 5.89
C ALA A 209 6.64 13.38 7.27
N LEU A 210 7.48 14.41 7.32
CA LEU A 210 8.17 14.86 8.54
C LEU A 210 7.22 15.48 9.57
N THR A 211 6.08 16.02 9.13
CA THR A 211 5.07 16.61 10.03
C THR A 211 4.08 15.58 10.56
N THR A 212 3.83 14.49 9.83
CA THR A 212 2.80 13.50 10.20
C THR A 212 3.38 12.19 10.74
N THR A 213 4.66 11.89 10.48
CA THR A 213 5.33 10.66 10.94
C THR A 213 6.45 11.01 11.91
N PRO A 214 6.50 10.42 13.12
CA PRO A 214 7.62 10.61 14.03
C PRO A 214 8.96 10.26 13.37
N MET A 215 9.98 11.08 13.57
CA MET A 215 11.33 10.86 13.02
C MET A 215 11.87 9.48 13.40
N ALA A 216 11.63 9.03 14.63
CA ALA A 216 12.00 7.69 15.08
C ALA A 216 11.40 6.58 14.21
N THR A 217 10.15 6.73 13.76
CA THR A 217 9.50 5.79 12.85
C THR A 217 10.16 5.80 11.48
N ALA A 218 10.33 6.99 10.89
CA ALA A 218 10.91 7.13 9.56
C ALA A 218 12.32 6.52 9.50
N VAL A 219 13.14 6.83 10.49
CA VAL A 219 14.54 6.39 10.56
C VAL A 219 14.64 4.92 11.00
N GLY A 220 13.74 4.46 11.87
CA GLY A 220 13.72 3.08 12.36
C GLY A 220 13.57 2.05 11.24
N PHE A 221 12.89 2.37 10.14
CA PHE A 221 12.76 1.48 8.99
C PHE A 221 14.01 1.40 8.09
N LEU A 222 14.94 2.37 8.15
CA LEU A 222 16.06 2.44 7.21
C LEU A 222 16.97 1.19 7.22
N PRO A 223 17.32 0.58 8.37
CA PRO A 223 18.10 -0.65 8.37
C PRO A 223 17.39 -1.81 7.66
N SER A 224 16.08 -1.96 7.90
CA SER A 224 15.27 -3.00 7.26
C SER A 224 15.12 -2.77 5.76
N LEU A 225 14.92 -1.53 5.32
CA LEU A 225 14.89 -1.18 3.90
C LEU A 225 16.22 -1.48 3.20
N ARG A 226 17.35 -1.20 3.87
CA ARG A 226 18.67 -1.52 3.32
C ARG A 226 18.87 -3.03 3.13
N ALA A 227 18.42 -3.83 4.10
CA ALA A 227 18.58 -5.29 4.09
C ALA A 227 17.46 -6.02 3.30
N TYR A 228 16.42 -5.28 2.85
CA TYR A 228 15.25 -5.86 2.22
C TYR A 228 15.59 -6.63 0.93
N ASN A 229 15.15 -7.90 0.89
CA ASN A 229 15.32 -8.77 -0.27
C ASN A 229 14.20 -9.84 -0.31
N GLN A 230 13.37 -9.78 -1.33
CA GLN A 230 12.28 -10.72 -1.60
C GLN A 230 12.36 -11.33 -3.01
N TYR A 231 13.54 -11.34 -3.63
CA TYR A 231 13.69 -11.94 -4.97
C TYR A 231 13.30 -13.42 -4.98
N ALA A 232 13.61 -14.17 -3.92
CA ALA A 232 13.26 -15.60 -3.82
C ALA A 232 11.74 -15.84 -3.80
N THR A 233 10.94 -14.87 -3.36
CA THR A 233 9.48 -14.96 -3.29
C THR A 233 8.83 -14.82 -4.66
N LEU A 234 9.44 -14.08 -5.60
CA LEU A 234 8.78 -13.64 -6.83
C LEU A 234 8.23 -14.79 -7.68
N ALA A 235 9.00 -15.88 -7.82
CA ALA A 235 8.61 -17.04 -8.64
C ALA A 235 7.43 -17.84 -8.04
N SER A 236 7.15 -17.69 -6.73
CA SER A 236 6.03 -18.36 -6.05
C SER A 236 4.73 -17.54 -6.05
N ILE A 237 4.73 -16.35 -6.62
CA ILE A 237 3.54 -15.49 -6.67
C ILE A 237 2.63 -15.94 -7.81
N HIS A 238 1.42 -16.39 -7.45
CA HIS A 238 0.39 -16.82 -8.40
C HIS A 238 -0.72 -15.78 -8.60
N ALA A 239 -0.73 -14.73 -7.77
CA ALA A 239 -1.69 -13.64 -7.89
C ALA A 239 -1.54 -12.93 -9.23
N ARG A 240 -2.67 -12.53 -9.84
CA ARG A 240 -2.61 -11.63 -11.00
C ARG A 240 -1.94 -10.33 -10.62
N THR A 241 -0.76 -10.08 -11.19
CA THR A 241 0.12 -9.01 -10.74
C THR A 241 0.24 -7.88 -11.76
N PHE A 242 0.07 -6.65 -11.26
CA PHE A 242 0.39 -5.41 -11.99
C PHE A 242 1.53 -4.69 -11.26
N VAL A 243 2.58 -4.36 -12.00
CA VAL A 243 3.71 -3.57 -11.51
C VAL A 243 3.63 -2.19 -12.16
N ILE A 244 3.50 -1.13 -11.36
CA ILE A 244 3.36 0.24 -11.86
C ILE A 244 4.55 1.07 -11.41
N SER A 245 5.27 1.68 -12.37
CA SER A 245 6.44 2.50 -12.09
C SER A 245 6.33 3.90 -12.68
N GLY A 246 6.88 4.88 -11.97
CA GLY A 246 7.09 6.23 -12.47
C GLY A 246 8.39 6.31 -13.28
N GLY A 247 8.33 6.87 -14.48
CA GLY A 247 9.52 7.03 -15.33
C GLY A 247 10.55 8.00 -14.75
N ALA A 248 10.10 8.95 -13.92
CA ALA A 248 10.90 9.93 -13.20
C ALA A 248 11.11 9.59 -11.70
N ASP A 249 10.79 8.36 -11.28
CA ASP A 249 10.99 7.92 -9.90
C ASP A 249 12.48 7.76 -9.59
N LEU A 250 12.98 8.61 -8.69
CA LEU A 250 14.38 8.59 -8.26
C LEU A 250 14.61 7.69 -7.04
N LEU A 251 13.57 7.31 -6.29
CA LEU A 251 13.68 6.42 -5.12
C LEU A 251 13.69 4.95 -5.53
N THR A 252 12.71 4.56 -6.34
CA THR A 252 12.60 3.22 -6.92
C THR A 252 12.54 3.32 -8.45
N PRO A 253 13.69 3.55 -9.12
CA PRO A 253 13.76 3.66 -10.57
C PRO A 253 13.08 2.51 -11.31
N PRO A 254 12.62 2.71 -12.57
CA PRO A 254 11.91 1.70 -13.37
C PRO A 254 12.62 0.34 -13.48
N SER A 255 13.94 0.29 -13.30
CA SER A 255 14.70 -0.96 -13.27
C SER A 255 14.27 -1.93 -12.16
N HIS A 256 13.74 -1.42 -11.02
CA HIS A 256 13.17 -2.28 -9.99
C HIS A 256 11.85 -2.92 -10.45
N ALA A 257 11.02 -2.17 -11.17
CA ALA A 257 9.79 -2.69 -11.77
C ALA A 257 10.09 -3.76 -12.83
N SER A 258 11.17 -3.57 -13.61
CA SER A 258 11.61 -4.58 -14.58
C SER A 258 12.01 -5.89 -13.88
N ASP A 259 12.74 -5.82 -12.77
CA ASP A 259 13.11 -7.01 -11.98
C ASP A 259 11.85 -7.72 -11.44
N LEU A 260 10.90 -6.98 -10.88
CA LEU A 260 9.63 -7.53 -10.39
C LEU A 260 8.84 -8.23 -11.50
N THR A 261 8.73 -7.59 -12.66
CA THR A 261 7.99 -8.14 -13.80
C THR A 261 8.66 -9.38 -14.37
N ALA A 262 9.99 -9.40 -14.41
CA ALA A 262 10.73 -10.57 -14.87
C ALA A 262 10.66 -11.74 -13.87
N GLY A 263 10.57 -11.46 -12.57
CA GLY A 263 10.54 -12.48 -11.51
C GLY A 263 9.17 -13.08 -11.23
N ILE A 264 8.07 -12.36 -11.52
CA ILE A 264 6.70 -12.81 -11.25
C ILE A 264 6.07 -13.29 -12.56
N PHE A 265 5.69 -14.57 -12.61
CA PHE A 265 5.08 -15.15 -13.80
C PHE A 265 3.77 -14.44 -14.18
N GLY A 266 3.67 -13.99 -15.42
CA GLY A 266 2.46 -13.31 -15.95
C GLY A 266 2.23 -11.89 -15.41
N ALA A 267 3.21 -11.30 -14.72
CA ALA A 267 3.09 -9.90 -14.27
C ALA A 267 3.08 -8.93 -15.45
N GLU A 268 2.22 -7.91 -15.36
CA GLU A 268 2.12 -6.85 -16.34
C GLU A 268 2.78 -5.56 -15.80
N HIS A 269 3.69 -4.97 -16.57
CA HIS A 269 4.35 -3.70 -16.21
C HIS A 269 3.68 -2.52 -16.90
N VAL A 270 3.30 -1.53 -16.10
CA VAL A 270 2.77 -0.24 -16.59
C VAL A 270 3.73 0.87 -16.16
N ARG A 271 4.44 1.46 -17.12
CA ARG A 271 5.31 2.60 -16.88
C ARG A 271 4.56 3.89 -17.17
N VAL A 272 4.56 4.83 -16.21
CA VAL A 272 4.02 6.19 -16.36
C VAL A 272 5.20 7.15 -16.61
N PRO A 273 5.43 7.60 -17.85
CA PRO A 273 6.72 8.20 -18.25
C PRO A 273 7.19 9.39 -17.40
N TYR A 274 6.27 10.28 -17.05
CA TYR A 274 6.59 11.53 -16.35
C TYR A 274 6.25 11.52 -14.85
N ALA A 275 5.68 10.44 -14.34
CA ALA A 275 5.35 10.34 -12.92
C ALA A 275 6.61 10.02 -12.10
N GLY A 276 6.64 10.56 -10.89
CA GLY A 276 7.66 10.28 -9.87
C GLY A 276 7.26 9.13 -8.96
N HIS A 277 7.64 9.24 -7.69
CA HIS A 277 7.40 8.20 -6.67
C HIS A 277 5.96 8.17 -6.14
N LEU A 278 5.24 9.30 -6.19
CA LEU A 278 3.90 9.44 -5.62
C LEU A 278 2.79 9.08 -6.60
N LEU A 279 2.93 7.97 -7.29
CA LEU A 279 1.99 7.47 -8.28
C LEU A 279 0.52 7.44 -7.83
N PRO A 280 0.16 7.12 -6.56
CA PRO A 280 -1.24 7.17 -6.12
C PRO A 280 -1.89 8.56 -6.29
N GLN A 281 -1.09 9.63 -6.22
CA GLN A 281 -1.52 11.01 -6.40
C GLN A 281 -1.29 11.52 -7.83
N GLU A 282 -0.18 11.12 -8.46
CA GLU A 282 0.24 11.62 -9.77
C GLU A 282 -0.50 10.95 -10.93
N ALA A 283 -0.80 9.64 -10.81
CA ALA A 283 -1.46 8.86 -11.86
C ALA A 283 -2.56 7.92 -11.29
N PRO A 284 -3.56 8.45 -10.57
CA PRO A 284 -4.56 7.63 -9.89
C PRO A 284 -5.37 6.75 -10.85
N HIS A 285 -5.60 7.21 -12.09
CA HIS A 285 -6.36 6.46 -13.09
C HIS A 285 -5.65 5.18 -13.53
N VAL A 286 -4.31 5.18 -13.62
CA VAL A 286 -3.53 3.99 -13.99
C VAL A 286 -3.66 2.92 -12.91
N ILE A 287 -3.58 3.33 -11.65
CA ILE A 287 -3.73 2.42 -10.51
C ILE A 287 -5.15 1.89 -10.42
N ASN A 288 -6.16 2.76 -10.62
CA ASN A 288 -7.56 2.36 -10.65
C ASN A 288 -7.84 1.32 -11.74
N ASP A 289 -7.25 1.47 -12.92
CA ASP A 289 -7.39 0.49 -14.00
C ASP A 289 -6.73 -0.85 -13.65
N ALA A 290 -5.53 -0.84 -13.08
CA ALA A 290 -4.87 -2.06 -12.62
C ALA A 290 -5.72 -2.80 -11.56
N ILE A 291 -6.22 -2.08 -10.54
CA ILE A 291 -7.10 -2.67 -9.52
C ILE A 291 -8.37 -3.22 -10.17
N ARG A 292 -9.01 -2.47 -11.06
CA ARG A 292 -10.19 -2.91 -11.80
C ARG A 292 -9.94 -4.23 -12.54
N ARG A 293 -8.77 -4.39 -13.14
CA ARG A 293 -8.39 -5.60 -13.87
C ARG A 293 -8.15 -6.80 -12.95
N THR A 294 -7.73 -6.61 -11.71
CA THR A 294 -7.67 -7.71 -10.72
C THR A 294 -9.06 -8.17 -10.27
N ILE A 295 -10.04 -7.26 -10.18
CA ILE A 295 -11.42 -7.56 -9.77
C ILE A 295 -12.24 -8.17 -10.93
N ALA A 296 -12.07 -7.67 -12.16
CA ALA A 296 -12.93 -7.97 -13.32
C ALA A 296 -12.92 -9.44 -13.75
N ILE A 297 -11.85 -10.20 -13.48
CA ILE A 297 -11.74 -11.61 -13.89
C ILE A 297 -12.84 -12.48 -13.28
N ARG A 298 -13.37 -12.12 -12.11
CA ARG A 298 -14.44 -12.90 -11.47
C ARG A 298 -15.86 -12.47 -11.87
N ALA A 299 -16.07 -11.22 -12.27
CA ALA A 299 -17.36 -10.80 -12.80
C ALA A 299 -17.76 -11.62 -14.03
N ASP A 300 -16.78 -11.92 -14.89
CA ASP A 300 -17.01 -12.71 -16.11
C ASP A 300 -17.28 -14.19 -15.81
N ALA A 301 -16.67 -14.76 -14.76
CA ALA A 301 -16.87 -16.16 -14.38
C ALA A 301 -18.27 -16.42 -13.75
N HIS A 302 -18.88 -15.41 -13.13
CA HIS A 302 -20.23 -15.51 -12.57
C HIS A 302 -21.33 -15.09 -13.55
N GLY A 303 -21.01 -14.34 -14.60
CA GLY A 303 -21.98 -13.87 -15.62
C GLY A 303 -22.41 -14.93 -16.64
N MET A 304 -21.67 -16.04 -16.78
CA MET A 304 -21.99 -17.09 -17.75
C MET A 304 -22.94 -18.20 -17.25
N SER A 305 -23.39 -18.13 -15.99
CA SER A 305 -24.22 -19.19 -15.37
C SER A 305 -25.72 -18.92 -15.35
N SER A 306 -26.21 -17.76 -15.81
CA SER A 306 -27.64 -17.43 -15.74
C SER A 306 -28.22 -16.90 -17.04
N GLY A 307 -28.25 -17.73 -18.09
CA GLY A 307 -28.82 -17.36 -19.39
C GLY A 307 -29.34 -18.53 -20.23
N ARG A 308 -29.98 -19.54 -19.62
CA ARG A 308 -30.85 -20.47 -20.37
C ARG A 308 -32.29 -20.02 -20.21
N ILE A 309 -32.69 -19.09 -21.06
CA ILE A 309 -34.14 -18.84 -21.30
C ILE A 309 -34.62 -19.98 -22.20
N GLY A 310 -35.44 -20.84 -21.63
CA GLY A 310 -36.11 -21.89 -22.38
C GLY A 310 -37.10 -21.30 -23.38
N ILE A 311 -36.88 -21.48 -24.65
CA ILE A 311 -37.85 -21.26 -25.72
C ILE A 311 -38.80 -22.45 -25.67
N ARG A 312 -40.03 -22.23 -25.16
CA ARG A 312 -41.15 -23.16 -25.36
C ARG A 312 -41.65 -22.99 -26.78
N GLY A 313 -41.46 -24.03 -27.60
CA GLY A 313 -42.13 -24.16 -28.87
C GLY A 313 -43.62 -24.40 -28.61
N GLY A 314 -44.47 -23.52 -29.15
CA GLY A 314 -45.93 -23.71 -29.30
C GLY A 314 -46.18 -24.17 -30.70
N THR A 315 -46.65 -25.41 -30.84
CA THR A 315 -47.28 -25.93 -32.04
C THR A 315 -48.78 -25.57 -32.00
N GLY A 316 -49.28 -24.99 -33.04
CA GLY A 316 -50.69 -24.73 -33.29
C GLY A 316 -50.86 -24.14 -34.68
#